data_1639969105381bbd27f9fa90d4c52900
#
_entry.id   1639969105381bbd27f9fa90d4c52900
#
_cell.length_a   1.000
_cell.length_b   1.000
_cell.length_c   1.000
_cell.angle_alpha   90.00
_cell.angle_beta   90.00
_cell.angle_gamma   90.00
#
_symmetry.space_group_name_H-M   'P 1'
#
loop_
_entity.id
_entity.type
_entity.pdbx_description
1 polymer ?
#
loop_
_entity_poly.entity_id
_entity_poly.type
_entity_poly.pdbx_seq_one_letter_code
_entity_poly.pdbx_strand_id
1 'polypeptide(L)'
;MKDSTASIEDPRFAGVRDWFETLQERIVGAMEALEREFPGVGADRPPGRFAIEPWERTDASGAPGGGGHMAMLRGRLFEKMGVHSSVVHGAFPTEFGSEIPGAEKDPRFWAAGVSVIAHPWSPHVPTVHMNTRLVRTTKTWFGGGADLTPTLDERRKADDPDAIAFHASMRAACERHPGVADAQRFKAWCDEYFYLKHRKEPRGIGGIFFDYLNSAGDPGNSAFDADFAFVRDVGESFLAIYSDIVRRNAEKPWSGAERERQLVRRGRYVEFNLLYDRGTIFGLKTGGNVASILSSMPPLASWP
;
A
#
# COMPACT_ATOMS: atom_id res chain seq x y z
N MET A 1 -9.45 -39.51 8.88
CA MET A 1 -8.75 -38.24 8.69
C MET A 1 -9.51 -37.46 7.63
N LYS A 2 -10.31 -36.46 8.04
CA LYS A 2 -11.05 -35.64 7.08
C LYS A 2 -10.04 -34.73 6.41
N ASP A 3 -9.98 -34.80 5.09
CA ASP A 3 -9.23 -33.92 4.21
C ASP A 3 -9.60 -32.47 4.53
N SER A 4 -8.71 -31.77 5.25
CA SER A 4 -8.88 -30.37 5.58
C SER A 4 -8.14 -29.49 4.56
N THR A 5 -8.24 -29.78 3.29
CA THR A 5 -8.11 -28.79 2.24
C THR A 5 -9.34 -27.87 2.35
N ALA A 6 -9.36 -27.02 3.41
CA ALA A 6 -10.26 -25.88 3.44
C ALA A 6 -9.99 -25.14 2.14
N SER A 7 -10.94 -25.25 1.21
CA SER A 7 -10.77 -24.87 -0.17
C SER A 7 -10.32 -23.41 -0.21
N ILE A 8 -9.19 -23.18 -0.86
CA ILE A 8 -8.68 -21.89 -1.33
C ILE A 8 -9.76 -21.15 -2.16
N GLU A 9 -10.81 -21.84 -2.55
CA GLU A 9 -11.97 -21.41 -3.32
C GLU A 9 -13.23 -21.20 -2.46
N ASP A 10 -13.11 -20.64 -1.27
CA ASP A 10 -14.29 -20.15 -0.56
C ASP A 10 -14.88 -18.96 -1.36
N PRO A 11 -16.11 -19.07 -1.89
CA PRO A 11 -16.73 -18.03 -2.73
C PRO A 11 -16.76 -16.65 -2.05
N ARG A 12 -16.73 -16.63 -0.73
CA ARG A 12 -16.69 -15.40 0.09
C ARG A 12 -15.37 -14.65 -0.04
N PHE A 13 -14.27 -15.37 -0.25
CA PHE A 13 -12.98 -14.76 -0.54
C PHE A 13 -12.81 -14.34 -2.00
N ALA A 14 -13.59 -14.93 -2.91
CA ALA A 14 -13.64 -14.49 -4.29
C ALA A 14 -14.04 -13.01 -4.37
N GLY A 15 -15.07 -12.59 -3.63
CA GLY A 15 -15.49 -11.18 -3.60
C GLY A 15 -14.42 -10.22 -3.06
N VAL A 16 -13.56 -10.67 -2.13
CA VAL A 16 -12.44 -9.87 -1.63
C VAL A 16 -11.33 -9.76 -2.68
N ARG A 17 -10.98 -10.86 -3.33
CA ARG A 17 -10.04 -10.88 -4.44
C ARG A 17 -10.49 -9.94 -5.56
N ASP A 18 -11.72 -10.14 -6.03
CA ASP A 18 -12.30 -9.38 -7.14
C ASP A 18 -12.33 -7.87 -6.84
N TRP A 19 -12.56 -7.52 -5.57
CA TRP A 19 -12.46 -6.12 -5.13
C TRP A 19 -11.03 -5.57 -5.25
N PHE A 20 -10.01 -6.28 -4.79
CA PHE A 20 -8.63 -5.80 -4.87
C PHE A 20 -8.14 -5.68 -6.31
N GLU A 21 -8.54 -6.58 -7.19
CA GLU A 21 -8.31 -6.49 -8.64
C GLU A 21 -9.02 -5.26 -9.24
N THR A 22 -10.30 -5.08 -8.92
CA THR A 22 -11.08 -3.90 -9.34
C THR A 22 -10.44 -2.59 -8.85
N LEU A 23 -9.99 -2.54 -7.59
CA LEU A 23 -9.34 -1.36 -7.06
C LEU A 23 -8.00 -1.09 -7.77
N GLN A 24 -7.22 -2.12 -8.08
CA GLN A 24 -6.01 -1.99 -8.91
C GLN A 24 -6.34 -1.35 -10.26
N GLU A 25 -7.32 -1.89 -10.98
CA GLU A 25 -7.75 -1.38 -12.29
C GLU A 25 -8.19 0.09 -12.23
N ARG A 26 -8.97 0.45 -11.21
CA ARG A 26 -9.44 1.83 -11.02
C ARG A 26 -8.29 2.79 -10.73
N ILE A 27 -7.33 2.39 -9.89
CA ILE A 27 -6.15 3.22 -9.59
C ILE A 27 -5.29 3.36 -10.86
N VAL A 28 -5.03 2.27 -11.57
CA VAL A 28 -4.30 2.29 -12.86
C VAL A 28 -4.95 3.26 -13.83
N GLY A 29 -6.25 3.13 -14.07
CA GLY A 29 -6.99 4.00 -14.99
C GLY A 29 -6.94 5.47 -14.60
N ALA A 30 -7.09 5.78 -13.31
CA ALA A 30 -7.05 7.15 -12.81
C ALA A 30 -5.64 7.78 -12.92
N MET A 31 -4.59 7.04 -12.61
CA MET A 31 -3.22 7.54 -12.71
C MET A 31 -2.77 7.73 -14.17
N GLU A 32 -3.20 6.85 -15.08
CA GLU A 32 -3.02 7.08 -16.52
C GLU A 32 -3.80 8.28 -17.05
N ALA A 33 -4.98 8.56 -16.48
CA ALA A 33 -5.71 9.77 -16.79
C ALA A 33 -4.93 11.02 -16.38
N LEU A 34 -4.35 11.05 -15.19
CA LEU A 34 -3.48 12.12 -14.72
C LEU A 34 -2.22 12.29 -15.60
N GLU A 35 -1.61 11.20 -16.05
CA GLU A 35 -0.51 11.24 -17.01
C GLU A 35 -0.90 11.91 -18.34
N ARG A 36 -2.15 11.74 -18.79
CA ARG A 36 -2.68 12.42 -19.99
C ARG A 36 -3.03 13.88 -19.72
N GLU A 37 -3.56 14.17 -18.54
CA GLU A 37 -4.01 15.50 -18.11
C GLU A 37 -2.84 16.49 -17.98
N PHE A 38 -1.69 16.02 -17.43
CA PHE A 38 -0.56 16.88 -17.13
C PHE A 38 0.68 16.54 -17.97
N PRO A 39 1.38 17.56 -18.52
CA PRO A 39 2.61 17.34 -19.29
C PRO A 39 3.82 16.94 -18.43
N GLY A 40 3.80 17.20 -17.11
CA GLY A 40 4.89 16.87 -16.20
C GLY A 40 6.24 17.48 -16.61
N VAL A 41 7.33 16.72 -16.46
CA VAL A 41 8.70 17.17 -16.78
C VAL A 41 9.07 17.04 -18.26
N GLY A 42 8.22 16.48 -19.08
CA GLY A 42 8.53 16.19 -20.46
C GLY A 42 7.30 16.24 -21.33
N ALA A 43 6.91 17.46 -21.79
CA ALA A 43 5.84 17.60 -22.78
C ALA A 43 6.16 16.87 -24.10
N ASP A 44 7.42 16.64 -24.38
CA ASP A 44 7.95 15.85 -25.49
C ASP A 44 7.84 14.32 -25.29
N ARG A 45 7.55 13.87 -24.06
CA ARG A 45 7.33 12.46 -23.76
C ARG A 45 5.86 12.08 -23.85
N PRO A 46 5.55 10.86 -24.32
CA PRO A 46 4.18 10.38 -24.27
C PRO A 46 3.72 10.25 -22.80
N PRO A 47 2.41 10.35 -22.53
CA PRO A 47 1.87 9.99 -21.22
C PRO A 47 2.25 8.57 -20.83
N GLY A 48 2.63 8.37 -19.58
CA GLY A 48 2.95 7.04 -19.07
C GLY A 48 1.73 6.12 -19.11
N ARG A 49 2.01 4.83 -19.33
CA ARG A 49 1.03 3.75 -19.24
C ARG A 49 1.59 2.65 -18.34
N PHE A 50 0.72 1.98 -17.63
CA PHE A 50 1.13 0.82 -16.85
C PHE A 50 1.45 -0.38 -17.74
N ALA A 51 2.63 -0.96 -17.55
CA ALA A 51 2.92 -2.33 -17.95
C ALA A 51 2.40 -3.25 -16.86
N ILE A 52 1.47 -4.13 -17.20
CA ILE A 52 0.87 -5.08 -16.26
C ILE A 52 1.43 -6.46 -16.56
N GLU A 53 2.16 -7.03 -15.61
CA GLU A 53 2.80 -8.34 -15.72
C GLU A 53 2.20 -9.29 -14.70
N PRO A 54 1.57 -10.40 -15.12
CA PRO A 54 1.18 -11.46 -14.20
C PRO A 54 2.43 -12.16 -13.65
N TRP A 55 2.36 -12.61 -12.41
CA TRP A 55 3.39 -13.45 -11.82
C TRP A 55 2.76 -14.55 -10.97
N GLU A 56 3.47 -15.66 -10.88
CA GLU A 56 3.11 -16.81 -10.08
C GLU A 56 4.23 -17.15 -9.11
N ARG A 57 3.90 -17.83 -8.04
CA ARG A 57 4.88 -18.37 -7.10
C ARG A 57 4.58 -19.83 -6.77
N THR A 58 5.62 -20.53 -6.34
CA THR A 58 5.49 -21.80 -5.65
C THR A 58 5.72 -21.60 -4.15
N ASP A 59 5.11 -22.43 -3.34
CA ASP A 59 5.41 -22.48 -1.91
C ASP A 59 6.73 -23.22 -1.60
N ALA A 60 7.08 -23.36 -0.34
CA ALA A 60 8.32 -24.03 0.07
C ALA A 60 8.38 -25.53 -0.30
N SER A 61 7.24 -26.16 -0.60
CA SER A 61 7.16 -27.54 -1.08
C SER A 61 7.28 -27.68 -2.60
N GLY A 62 7.28 -26.56 -3.34
CA GLY A 62 7.23 -26.50 -4.78
C GLY A 62 5.80 -26.56 -5.37
N ALA A 63 4.77 -26.60 -4.53
CA ALA A 63 3.39 -26.53 -4.96
C ALA A 63 2.97 -25.10 -5.37
N PRO A 64 1.92 -24.93 -6.21
CA PRO A 64 1.40 -23.61 -6.53
C PRO A 64 1.09 -22.81 -5.26
N GLY A 65 1.59 -21.58 -5.18
CA GLY A 65 1.47 -20.69 -4.03
C GLY A 65 0.71 -19.39 -4.31
N GLY A 66 -0.03 -19.35 -5.43
CA GLY A 66 -0.74 -18.16 -5.89
C GLY A 66 0.13 -17.24 -6.72
N GLY A 67 -0.28 -15.99 -6.86
CA GLY A 67 0.39 -15.00 -7.70
C GLY A 67 -0.26 -13.63 -7.64
N GLY A 68 -0.14 -12.87 -8.71
CA GLY A 68 -0.75 -11.54 -8.79
C GLY A 68 -0.42 -10.80 -10.07
N HIS A 69 -0.77 -9.53 -10.09
CA HIS A 69 -0.47 -8.62 -11.19
C HIS A 69 0.42 -7.48 -10.70
N MET A 70 1.59 -7.37 -11.29
CA MET A 70 2.51 -6.27 -11.07
C MET A 70 2.27 -5.21 -12.14
N ALA A 71 1.62 -4.09 -11.78
CA ALA A 71 1.44 -2.96 -12.67
C ALA A 71 2.47 -1.88 -12.36
N MET A 72 3.32 -1.57 -13.33
CA MET A 72 4.39 -0.57 -13.21
C MET A 72 4.25 0.53 -14.24
N LEU A 73 4.36 1.78 -13.81
CA LEU A 73 4.36 2.97 -14.67
C LEU A 73 5.67 3.73 -14.52
N ARG A 74 6.22 4.17 -15.63
CA ARG A 74 7.24 5.22 -15.74
C ARG A 74 6.75 6.23 -16.77
N GLY A 75 6.42 7.41 -16.30
CA GLY A 75 5.78 8.43 -17.11
C GLY A 75 6.44 9.79 -17.00
N ARG A 76 5.72 10.79 -17.44
CA ARG A 76 6.13 12.20 -17.40
C ARG A 76 5.69 12.91 -16.13
N LEU A 77 4.66 12.42 -15.45
CA LEU A 77 4.18 12.89 -14.15
C LEU A 77 4.76 12.04 -13.02
N PHE A 78 4.66 10.72 -13.15
CA PHE A 78 5.24 9.76 -12.20
C PHE A 78 6.57 9.23 -12.72
N GLU A 79 7.66 9.52 -12.01
CA GLU A 79 8.98 8.96 -12.32
C GLU A 79 8.98 7.45 -12.16
N LYS A 80 8.23 6.95 -11.17
CA LYS A 80 7.92 5.55 -10.96
C LYS A 80 6.64 5.43 -10.14
N MET A 81 5.77 4.53 -10.56
CA MET A 81 4.61 4.14 -9.78
C MET A 81 4.38 2.64 -9.89
N GLY A 82 4.02 2.00 -8.79
CA GLY A 82 3.61 0.61 -8.74
C GLY A 82 2.21 0.49 -8.16
N VAL A 83 1.38 -0.35 -8.78
CA VAL A 83 0.04 -0.73 -8.30
C VAL A 83 -0.08 -2.23 -8.46
N HIS A 84 -0.06 -2.96 -7.37
CA HIS A 84 0.03 -4.41 -7.39
C HIS A 84 -1.16 -5.05 -6.69
N SER A 85 -1.76 -6.06 -7.30
CA SER A 85 -2.69 -6.97 -6.64
C SER A 85 -2.06 -8.35 -6.49
N SER A 86 -2.41 -9.06 -5.44
CA SER A 86 -1.91 -10.42 -5.24
C SER A 86 -2.90 -11.27 -4.46
N VAL A 87 -2.90 -12.57 -4.77
CA VAL A 87 -3.51 -13.61 -3.98
C VAL A 87 -2.46 -14.68 -3.78
N VAL A 88 -2.02 -14.86 -2.56
CA VAL A 88 -0.95 -15.81 -2.22
C VAL A 88 -1.39 -16.76 -1.12
N HIS A 89 -0.90 -17.98 -1.18
CA HIS A 89 -1.18 -19.02 -0.18
C HIS A 89 0.02 -19.94 -0.01
N GLY A 90 0.00 -20.74 1.03
CA GLY A 90 1.06 -21.68 1.37
C GLY A 90 1.13 -21.95 2.86
N ALA A 91 2.31 -22.30 3.34
CA ALA A 91 2.59 -22.46 4.75
C ALA A 91 3.71 -21.52 5.18
N PHE A 92 3.55 -20.89 6.34
CA PHE A 92 4.63 -20.10 6.94
C PHE A 92 5.78 -21.02 7.38
N PRO A 93 7.04 -20.59 7.21
CA PRO A 93 8.16 -21.25 7.84
C PRO A 93 7.95 -21.32 9.37
N THR A 94 8.44 -22.40 9.99
CA THR A 94 8.28 -22.66 11.43
C THR A 94 8.75 -21.48 12.31
N GLU A 95 9.74 -20.75 11.84
CA GLU A 95 10.32 -19.58 12.53
C GLU A 95 9.31 -18.43 12.69
N PHE A 96 8.33 -18.32 11.80
CA PHE A 96 7.33 -17.25 11.82
C PHE A 96 5.98 -17.68 12.43
N GLY A 97 5.76 -18.98 12.64
CA GLY A 97 4.48 -19.50 13.12
C GLY A 97 4.05 -18.93 14.47
N SER A 98 5.01 -18.58 15.35
CA SER A 98 4.71 -17.99 16.66
C SER A 98 4.40 -16.48 16.61
N GLU A 99 4.77 -15.80 15.54
CA GLU A 99 4.59 -14.34 15.41
C GLU A 99 3.29 -13.96 14.72
N ILE A 100 2.66 -14.92 14.01
CA ILE A 100 1.47 -14.66 13.18
C ILE A 100 0.24 -15.29 13.85
N PRO A 101 -0.79 -14.49 14.17
CA PRO A 101 -1.99 -15.00 14.82
C PRO A 101 -2.61 -16.17 14.07
N GLY A 102 -2.78 -17.31 14.79
CA GLY A 102 -3.39 -18.52 14.24
C GLY A 102 -2.43 -19.45 13.50
N ALA A 103 -1.23 -19.01 13.13
CA ALA A 103 -0.24 -19.84 12.46
C ALA A 103 0.50 -20.79 13.45
N GLU A 104 0.39 -20.53 14.74
CA GLU A 104 0.91 -21.40 15.80
C GLU A 104 0.24 -22.78 15.86
N LYS A 105 -0.98 -22.88 15.34
CA LYS A 105 -1.79 -24.13 15.31
C LYS A 105 -1.72 -24.82 13.96
N ASP A 106 -1.75 -24.05 12.89
CA ASP A 106 -1.69 -24.50 11.51
C ASP A 106 -0.93 -23.44 10.71
N PRO A 107 0.25 -23.76 10.14
CA PRO A 107 1.08 -22.79 9.44
C PRO A 107 0.49 -22.34 8.10
N ARG A 108 -0.58 -22.97 7.62
CA ARG A 108 -1.18 -22.61 6.33
C ARG A 108 -1.80 -21.23 6.38
N PHE A 109 -1.65 -20.51 5.29
CA PHE A 109 -2.23 -19.19 5.12
C PHE A 109 -2.80 -18.98 3.72
N TRP A 110 -3.71 -18.03 3.64
CA TRP A 110 -4.16 -17.39 2.43
C TRP A 110 -4.18 -15.88 2.66
N ALA A 111 -3.72 -15.10 1.67
CA ALA A 111 -3.73 -13.66 1.76
C ALA A 111 -4.02 -13.04 0.39
N ALA A 112 -4.83 -11.98 0.39
CA ALA A 112 -5.09 -11.16 -0.78
C ALA A 112 -4.90 -9.69 -0.43
N GLY A 113 -4.50 -8.87 -1.41
CA GLY A 113 -4.34 -7.45 -1.17
C GLY A 113 -3.98 -6.65 -2.41
N VAL A 114 -4.04 -5.34 -2.24
CA VAL A 114 -3.54 -4.35 -3.19
C VAL A 114 -2.52 -3.47 -2.50
N SER A 115 -1.45 -3.10 -3.23
CA SER A 115 -0.40 -2.21 -2.75
C SER A 115 -0.10 -1.15 -3.79
N VAL A 116 0.07 0.09 -3.35
CA VAL A 116 0.32 1.26 -4.20
C VAL A 116 1.50 2.04 -3.66
N ILE A 117 2.38 2.43 -4.56
CA ILE A 117 3.46 3.37 -4.30
C ILE A 117 3.63 4.32 -5.48
N ALA A 118 3.72 5.62 -5.22
CA ALA A 118 3.98 6.62 -6.25
C ALA A 118 5.18 7.50 -5.87
N HIS A 119 6.12 7.63 -6.81
CA HIS A 119 7.26 8.54 -6.75
C HIS A 119 7.16 9.54 -7.91
N PRO A 120 6.52 10.70 -7.73
CA PRO A 120 6.37 11.72 -8.77
C PRO A 120 7.69 12.41 -9.11
N TRP A 121 7.83 12.95 -10.33
CA TRP A 121 8.96 13.80 -10.71
C TRP A 121 9.02 15.08 -9.90
N SER A 122 7.90 15.78 -9.81
CA SER A 122 7.81 17.05 -9.08
C SER A 122 7.99 16.84 -7.57
N PRO A 123 8.91 17.60 -6.92
CA PRO A 123 9.04 17.61 -5.47
C PRO A 123 7.78 18.13 -4.74
N HIS A 124 6.92 18.87 -5.44
CA HIS A 124 5.69 19.40 -4.89
C HIS A 124 4.57 18.37 -4.81
N VAL A 125 4.62 17.31 -5.63
CA VAL A 125 3.68 16.20 -5.54
C VAL A 125 4.23 15.18 -4.53
N PRO A 126 3.54 14.93 -3.40
CA PRO A 126 4.03 14.02 -2.40
C PRO A 126 4.16 12.58 -2.91
N THR A 127 5.15 11.86 -2.43
CA THR A 127 5.16 10.39 -2.46
C THR A 127 3.99 9.88 -1.62
N VAL A 128 3.34 8.82 -2.06
CA VAL A 128 2.21 8.22 -1.34
C VAL A 128 2.34 6.71 -1.33
N HIS A 129 1.90 6.10 -0.26
CA HIS A 129 1.76 4.66 -0.12
C HIS A 129 0.35 4.32 0.35
N MET A 130 -0.19 3.22 -0.16
CA MET A 130 -1.41 2.59 0.34
C MET A 130 -1.27 1.08 0.23
N ASN A 131 -1.75 0.38 1.23
CA ASN A 131 -1.91 -1.07 1.21
C ASN A 131 -3.21 -1.44 1.92
N THR A 132 -3.97 -2.33 1.34
CA THR A 132 -5.09 -3.00 2.01
C THR A 132 -5.03 -4.48 1.72
N ARG A 133 -5.32 -5.30 2.74
CA ARG A 133 -5.16 -6.76 2.66
C ARG A 133 -6.15 -7.51 3.54
N LEU A 134 -6.44 -8.74 3.16
CA LEU A 134 -7.02 -9.79 3.99
C LEU A 134 -5.97 -10.86 4.23
N VAL A 135 -5.82 -11.32 5.46
CA VAL A 135 -4.99 -12.48 5.82
C VAL A 135 -5.86 -13.49 6.54
N ARG A 136 -5.71 -14.77 6.16
CA ARG A 136 -6.35 -15.92 6.79
C ARG A 136 -5.31 -16.96 7.17
N THR A 137 -5.40 -17.38 8.41
CA THR A 137 -4.76 -18.57 8.98
C THR A 137 -5.87 -19.43 9.60
N THR A 138 -5.72 -19.93 10.83
CA THR A 138 -6.88 -20.36 11.65
C THR A 138 -7.70 -19.16 12.17
N LYS A 139 -7.21 -17.94 11.94
CA LYS A 139 -7.89 -16.67 12.15
C LYS A 139 -7.98 -15.90 10.84
N THR A 140 -8.92 -14.94 10.77
CA THR A 140 -9.09 -14.09 9.60
C THR A 140 -9.11 -12.64 10.04
N TRP A 141 -8.37 -11.75 9.36
CA TRP A 141 -8.38 -10.32 9.66
C TRP A 141 -8.05 -9.47 8.43
N PHE A 142 -8.55 -8.26 8.43
CA PHE A 142 -8.11 -7.22 7.51
C PHE A 142 -7.03 -6.35 8.12
N GLY A 143 -6.16 -5.83 7.26
CA GLY A 143 -5.16 -4.84 7.59
C GLY A 143 -4.92 -3.89 6.44
N GLY A 144 -4.29 -2.76 6.72
CA GLY A 144 -3.97 -1.79 5.70
C GLY A 144 -3.57 -0.44 6.25
N GLY A 145 -3.55 0.52 5.35
CA GLY A 145 -3.27 1.90 5.65
C GLY A 145 -2.94 2.69 4.41
N ALA A 146 -2.90 4.00 4.59
CA ALA A 146 -2.44 4.93 3.58
C ALA A 146 -1.67 6.06 4.27
N ASP A 147 -0.53 6.44 3.71
CA ASP A 147 0.29 7.52 4.25
C ASP A 147 0.89 8.41 3.16
N LEU A 148 1.04 9.68 3.49
CA LEU A 148 1.56 10.70 2.60
C LEU A 148 2.96 11.12 3.04
N THR A 149 3.90 11.19 2.08
CA THR A 149 5.29 11.54 2.32
C THR A 149 5.71 12.73 1.44
N PRO A 150 5.43 13.98 1.86
CA PRO A 150 5.98 15.15 1.21
C PRO A 150 7.51 15.15 1.26
N THR A 151 8.14 15.59 0.17
CA THR A 151 9.60 15.54 0.00
C THR A 151 10.28 16.88 0.23
N LEU A 152 9.53 17.96 0.40
CA LEU A 152 10.03 19.28 0.79
C LEU A 152 9.73 19.52 2.26
N ASP A 153 10.71 19.97 3.03
CA ASP A 153 10.59 20.11 4.49
C ASP A 153 9.51 21.11 4.91
N GLU A 154 9.37 22.20 4.17
CA GLU A 154 8.33 23.20 4.36
C GLU A 154 6.91 22.66 4.19
N ARG A 155 6.77 21.53 3.48
CA ARG A 155 5.49 20.84 3.24
C ARG A 155 5.23 19.68 4.20
N ARG A 156 6.14 19.41 5.11
CA ARG A 156 6.06 18.32 6.09
C ARG A 156 5.46 18.77 7.41
N LYS A 157 4.46 19.65 7.34
CA LYS A 157 3.80 20.27 8.50
C LYS A 157 2.33 19.87 8.56
N ALA A 158 1.78 19.88 9.76
CA ALA A 158 0.38 19.53 10.00
C ALA A 158 -0.60 20.54 9.38
N ASP A 159 -0.18 21.78 9.17
CA ASP A 159 -0.95 22.86 8.57
C ASP A 159 -0.77 22.98 7.04
N ASP A 160 0.03 22.09 6.43
CA ASP A 160 0.10 22.03 4.95
C ASP A 160 -1.25 21.60 4.37
N PRO A 161 -1.74 22.28 3.30
CA PRO A 161 -3.03 21.99 2.71
C PRO A 161 -3.22 20.54 2.26
N ASP A 162 -2.16 19.87 1.78
CA ASP A 162 -2.23 18.46 1.37
C ASP A 162 -2.28 17.53 2.58
N ALA A 163 -1.56 17.86 3.67
CA ALA A 163 -1.63 17.13 4.92
C ALA A 163 -3.04 17.22 5.53
N ILE A 164 -3.60 18.42 5.59
CA ILE A 164 -4.97 18.64 6.08
C ILE A 164 -5.98 17.84 5.26
N ALA A 165 -5.92 17.94 3.93
CA ALA A 165 -6.86 17.28 3.03
C ALA A 165 -6.74 15.74 3.13
N PHE A 166 -5.52 15.21 3.15
CA PHE A 166 -5.28 13.77 3.26
C PHE A 166 -5.79 13.21 4.58
N HIS A 167 -5.45 13.86 5.70
CA HIS A 167 -5.93 13.45 7.01
C HIS A 167 -7.45 13.56 7.16
N ALA A 168 -8.06 14.61 6.59
CA ALA A 168 -9.52 14.76 6.58
C ALA A 168 -10.21 13.63 5.81
N SER A 169 -9.68 13.26 4.63
CA SER A 169 -10.20 12.15 3.83
C SER A 169 -10.12 10.81 4.56
N MET A 170 -8.96 10.50 5.15
CA MET A 170 -8.76 9.25 5.89
C MET A 170 -9.62 9.20 7.17
N ARG A 171 -9.77 10.33 7.86
CA ARG A 171 -10.65 10.44 9.02
C ARG A 171 -12.10 10.21 8.63
N ALA A 172 -12.57 10.85 7.55
CA ALA A 172 -13.94 10.69 7.08
C ALA A 172 -14.23 9.22 6.69
N ALA A 173 -13.26 8.51 6.10
CA ALA A 173 -13.39 7.07 5.86
C ALA A 173 -13.62 6.29 7.17
N CYS A 174 -12.86 6.59 8.23
CA CYS A 174 -13.06 5.98 9.54
C CYS A 174 -14.42 6.31 10.15
N GLU A 175 -14.83 7.58 10.10
CA GLU A 175 -16.08 8.07 10.69
C GLU A 175 -17.35 7.47 10.04
N ARG A 176 -17.27 7.02 8.78
CA ARG A 176 -18.35 6.26 8.13
C ARG A 176 -18.52 4.83 8.68
N HIS A 177 -17.52 4.33 9.40
CA HIS A 177 -17.49 2.97 9.96
C HIS A 177 -17.19 2.95 11.47
N PRO A 178 -18.00 3.62 12.30
CA PRO A 178 -17.69 3.84 13.73
C PRO A 178 -17.63 2.55 14.56
N GLY A 179 -18.22 1.46 14.07
CA GLY A 179 -18.16 0.13 14.72
C GLY A 179 -16.87 -0.64 14.43
N VAL A 180 -16.07 -0.18 13.47
CA VAL A 180 -14.86 -0.86 12.97
C VAL A 180 -13.61 -0.02 13.18
N ALA A 181 -13.70 1.29 12.87
CA ALA A 181 -12.56 2.17 12.73
C ALA A 181 -12.53 3.26 13.80
N ASP A 182 -11.34 3.45 14.36
CA ASP A 182 -11.01 4.56 15.25
C ASP A 182 -9.91 5.41 14.58
N ALA A 183 -10.31 6.56 14.05
CA ALA A 183 -9.43 7.45 13.31
C ALA A 183 -8.22 7.93 14.12
N GLN A 184 -8.42 8.22 15.41
CA GLN A 184 -7.36 8.70 16.29
C GLN A 184 -6.34 7.58 16.56
N ARG A 185 -6.81 6.40 16.88
CA ARG A 185 -5.98 5.22 17.11
C ARG A 185 -5.18 4.86 15.84
N PHE A 186 -5.84 4.84 14.68
CA PHE A 186 -5.18 4.48 13.42
C PHE A 186 -4.15 5.53 12.96
N LYS A 187 -4.42 6.82 13.23
CA LYS A 187 -3.45 7.89 13.00
C LYS A 187 -2.24 7.75 13.91
N ALA A 188 -2.45 7.54 15.20
CA ALA A 188 -1.36 7.35 16.17
C ALA A 188 -0.51 6.13 15.81
N TRP A 189 -1.14 5.02 15.43
CA TRP A 189 -0.44 3.82 14.99
C TRP A 189 0.37 4.03 13.71
N CYS A 190 -0.18 4.79 12.76
CA CYS A 190 0.52 5.18 11.54
C CYS A 190 1.80 5.99 11.85
N ASP A 191 1.70 6.96 12.76
CA ASP A 191 2.82 7.81 13.14
C ASP A 191 3.94 7.00 13.85
N GLU A 192 3.56 6.06 14.70
CA GLU A 192 4.51 5.16 15.35
C GLU A 192 5.16 4.20 14.34
N TYR A 193 4.37 3.61 13.46
CA TYR A 193 4.85 2.63 12.49
C TYR A 193 5.85 3.23 11.50
N PHE A 194 5.54 4.40 10.94
CA PHE A 194 6.38 5.07 9.93
C PHE A 194 7.44 6.01 10.52
N TYR A 195 7.96 5.69 11.70
CA TYR A 195 9.01 6.45 12.35
C TYR A 195 10.40 5.84 12.11
N LEU A 196 11.35 6.64 11.62
CA LEU A 196 12.74 6.24 11.42
C LEU A 196 13.50 6.39 12.73
N LYS A 197 13.62 5.31 13.48
CA LYS A 197 14.23 5.30 14.83
C LYS A 197 15.67 5.80 14.83
N HIS A 198 16.48 5.39 13.86
CA HIS A 198 17.90 5.78 13.74
C HIS A 198 18.08 7.24 13.29
N ARG A 199 17.08 7.86 12.68
CA ARG A 199 17.06 9.28 12.29
C ARG A 199 16.32 10.15 13.28
N LYS A 200 15.53 9.58 14.17
CA LYS A 200 14.64 10.27 15.11
C LYS A 200 13.67 11.23 14.42
N GLU A 201 13.16 10.82 13.27
CA GLU A 201 12.20 11.61 12.48
C GLU A 201 11.10 10.72 11.84
N PRO A 202 9.90 11.26 11.57
CA PRO A 202 8.87 10.55 10.83
C PRO A 202 9.24 10.44 9.34
N ARG A 203 8.84 9.34 8.68
CA ARG A 203 9.01 9.16 7.23
C ARG A 203 8.26 10.22 6.42
N GLY A 204 7.00 10.49 6.79
CA GLY A 204 6.10 11.44 6.14
C GLY A 204 5.27 12.21 7.15
N ILE A 205 4.08 12.66 6.73
CA ILE A 205 3.10 13.31 7.61
C ILE A 205 2.08 12.31 8.18
N GLY A 206 2.26 11.01 7.87
CA GLY A 206 1.37 9.94 8.29
C GLY A 206 0.08 9.85 7.47
N GLY A 207 -0.93 9.31 8.08
CA GLY A 207 -2.23 8.99 7.53
C GLY A 207 -2.96 8.08 8.48
N ILE A 208 -3.36 6.88 8.04
CA ILE A 208 -3.91 5.82 8.89
C ILE A 208 -3.14 4.51 8.68
N PHE A 209 -3.00 3.75 9.75
CA PHE A 209 -2.53 2.37 9.72
C PHE A 209 -3.41 1.52 10.64
N PHE A 210 -3.85 0.37 10.15
CA PHE A 210 -4.65 -0.58 10.90
C PHE A 210 -4.25 -2.01 10.55
N ASP A 211 -4.33 -2.88 11.52
CA ASP A 211 -4.11 -4.31 11.34
C ASP A 211 -5.00 -5.08 12.32
N TYR A 212 -5.16 -6.38 12.04
CA TYR A 212 -5.95 -7.26 12.89
C TYR A 212 -7.40 -6.78 13.10
N LEU A 213 -8.00 -6.16 12.08
CA LEU A 213 -9.45 -5.96 12.09
C LEU A 213 -10.09 -7.35 12.03
N ASN A 214 -10.63 -7.74 13.14
CA ASN A 214 -11.24 -9.04 13.34
C ASN A 214 -12.43 -8.85 14.27
N SER A 215 -13.43 -8.18 13.75
CA SER A 215 -14.62 -7.87 14.54
C SER A 215 -15.45 -9.12 14.85
N ALA A 216 -15.32 -10.22 14.11
CA ALA A 216 -15.79 -11.55 14.48
C ALA A 216 -15.60 -12.66 13.40
N GLY A 217 -14.39 -13.05 13.13
CA GLY A 217 -14.16 -14.40 12.56
C GLY A 217 -14.36 -14.52 11.06
N ASP A 218 -15.37 -15.25 10.60
CA ASP A 218 -15.44 -15.75 9.24
C ASP A 218 -16.32 -14.91 8.30
N PRO A 219 -16.07 -14.96 6.96
CA PRO A 219 -16.90 -14.35 5.94
C PRO A 219 -18.37 -14.82 6.03
N GLY A 220 -19.29 -13.90 5.78
CA GLY A 220 -20.74 -14.12 5.95
C GLY A 220 -21.27 -13.76 7.34
N ASN A 221 -20.39 -13.33 8.23
CA ASN A 221 -20.77 -12.65 9.46
C ASN A 221 -20.86 -11.14 9.18
N SER A 222 -21.83 -10.47 9.75
CA SER A 222 -22.05 -9.02 9.58
C SER A 222 -20.83 -8.17 9.97
N ALA A 223 -19.99 -8.67 10.87
CA ALA A 223 -18.77 -7.98 11.29
C ALA A 223 -17.65 -8.10 10.25
N PHE A 224 -17.49 -9.25 9.59
CA PHE A 224 -16.58 -9.37 8.44
C PHE A 224 -16.98 -8.41 7.32
N ASP A 225 -18.26 -8.34 7.02
CA ASP A 225 -18.78 -7.47 5.96
C ASP A 225 -18.58 -6.00 6.31
N ALA A 226 -18.69 -5.63 7.59
CA ALA A 226 -18.39 -4.27 8.08
C ALA A 226 -16.90 -3.93 7.97
N ASP A 227 -16.00 -4.84 8.38
CA ASP A 227 -14.55 -4.68 8.19
C ASP A 227 -14.21 -4.52 6.71
N PHE A 228 -14.77 -5.35 5.86
CA PHE A 228 -14.54 -5.29 4.42
C PHE A 228 -15.09 -4.00 3.79
N ALA A 229 -16.26 -3.52 4.24
CA ALA A 229 -16.81 -2.24 3.79
C ALA A 229 -15.87 -1.07 4.14
N PHE A 230 -15.30 -1.06 5.34
CA PHE A 230 -14.29 -0.08 5.72
C PHE A 230 -13.04 -0.15 4.84
N VAL A 231 -12.51 -1.34 4.61
CA VAL A 231 -11.34 -1.55 3.74
C VAL A 231 -11.57 -1.04 2.32
N ARG A 232 -12.77 -1.27 1.78
CA ARG A 232 -13.16 -0.72 0.47
C ARG A 232 -13.20 0.79 0.47
N ASP A 233 -13.77 1.38 1.49
CA ASP A 233 -13.88 2.83 1.62
C ASP A 233 -12.51 3.52 1.78
N VAL A 234 -11.55 2.89 2.45
CA VAL A 234 -10.16 3.37 2.51
C VAL A 234 -9.54 3.43 1.12
N GLY A 235 -9.72 2.38 0.30
CA GLY A 235 -9.21 2.35 -1.07
C GLY A 235 -9.82 3.43 -1.98
N GLU A 236 -11.14 3.64 -1.88
CA GLU A 236 -11.86 4.68 -2.61
C GLU A 236 -11.44 6.08 -2.19
N SER A 237 -11.38 6.33 -0.89
CA SER A 237 -10.97 7.62 -0.31
C SER A 237 -9.53 7.96 -0.68
N PHE A 238 -8.64 6.95 -0.67
CA PHE A 238 -7.26 7.10 -1.13
C PHE A 238 -7.19 7.53 -2.59
N LEU A 239 -7.89 6.84 -3.48
CA LEU A 239 -7.89 7.15 -4.90
C LEU A 239 -8.37 8.58 -5.18
N ALA A 240 -9.45 8.98 -4.53
CA ALA A 240 -10.01 10.32 -4.68
C ALA A 240 -9.04 11.39 -4.21
N ILE A 241 -8.59 11.29 -2.94
CA ILE A 241 -7.75 12.34 -2.34
C ILE A 241 -6.36 12.45 -2.99
N TYR A 242 -5.73 11.32 -3.37
CA TYR A 242 -4.43 11.41 -4.01
C TYR A 242 -4.52 12.00 -5.41
N SER A 243 -5.58 11.69 -6.16
CA SER A 243 -5.83 12.32 -7.46
C SER A 243 -5.97 13.84 -7.34
N ASP A 244 -6.68 14.32 -6.32
CA ASP A 244 -6.84 15.75 -6.06
C ASP A 244 -5.54 16.44 -5.64
N ILE A 245 -4.72 15.77 -4.80
CA ILE A 245 -3.40 16.27 -4.39
C ILE A 245 -2.46 16.37 -5.61
N VAL A 246 -2.47 15.38 -6.49
CA VAL A 246 -1.68 15.41 -7.72
C VAL A 246 -2.09 16.60 -8.59
N ARG A 247 -3.39 16.77 -8.88
CA ARG A 247 -3.90 17.90 -9.70
C ARG A 247 -3.50 19.26 -9.14
N ARG A 248 -3.55 19.40 -7.81
CA ARG A 248 -3.20 20.65 -7.13
C ARG A 248 -1.73 21.04 -7.26
N ASN A 249 -0.85 20.06 -7.46
CA ASN A 249 0.59 20.25 -7.36
C ASN A 249 1.36 19.97 -8.65
N ALA A 250 0.76 19.29 -9.63
CA ALA A 250 1.46 18.75 -10.80
C ALA A 250 2.14 19.84 -11.66
N GLU A 251 1.54 21.01 -11.76
CA GLU A 251 2.05 22.13 -12.59
C GLU A 251 2.89 23.16 -11.82
N LYS A 252 3.11 22.94 -10.51
CA LYS A 252 3.96 23.84 -9.73
C LYS A 252 5.40 23.76 -10.25
N PRO A 253 6.01 24.91 -10.61
CA PRO A 253 7.40 24.93 -11.04
C PRO A 253 8.30 24.54 -9.87
N TRP A 254 9.39 23.87 -10.17
CA TRP A 254 10.36 23.45 -9.16
C TRP A 254 11.81 23.62 -9.67
N SER A 255 12.74 23.76 -8.74
CA SER A 255 14.16 23.99 -8.97
C SER A 255 14.99 22.71 -8.83
N GLY A 256 16.23 22.73 -9.33
CA GLY A 256 17.20 21.67 -9.09
C GLY A 256 17.49 21.44 -7.61
N ALA A 257 17.54 22.51 -6.80
CA ALA A 257 17.72 22.39 -5.36
C ALA A 257 16.55 21.68 -4.65
N GLU A 258 15.31 21.89 -5.08
CA GLU A 258 14.16 21.14 -4.57
C GLU A 258 14.22 19.68 -4.99
N ARG A 259 14.68 19.41 -6.21
CA ARG A 259 14.92 18.03 -6.66
C ARG A 259 15.96 17.31 -5.81
N GLU A 260 17.07 17.95 -5.48
CA GLU A 260 18.09 17.39 -4.61
C GLU A 260 17.53 17.06 -3.22
N ARG A 261 16.75 17.97 -2.62
CA ARG A 261 16.05 17.70 -1.35
C ARG A 261 15.10 16.51 -1.46
N GLN A 262 14.36 16.40 -2.55
CA GLN A 262 13.51 15.25 -2.82
C GLN A 262 14.32 13.94 -2.83
N LEU A 263 15.47 13.90 -3.49
CA LEU A 263 16.33 12.71 -3.54
C LEU A 263 16.84 12.32 -2.15
N VAL A 264 17.21 13.27 -1.31
CA VAL A 264 17.60 13.03 0.09
C VAL A 264 16.43 12.42 0.88
N ARG A 265 15.20 12.96 0.74
CA ARG A 265 14.01 12.41 1.40
C ARG A 265 13.65 11.02 0.89
N ARG A 266 13.89 10.74 -0.39
CA ARG A 266 13.77 9.39 -0.95
C ARG A 266 14.79 8.42 -0.33
N GLY A 267 15.97 8.87 0.05
CA GLY A 267 16.92 8.08 0.83
C GLY A 267 16.32 7.65 2.17
N ARG A 268 15.62 8.55 2.89
CA ARG A 268 14.90 8.20 4.13
C ARG A 268 13.79 7.18 3.90
N TYR A 269 13.10 7.28 2.77
CA TYR A 269 12.08 6.31 2.37
C TYR A 269 12.68 4.91 2.16
N VAL A 270 13.81 4.82 1.47
CA VAL A 270 14.56 3.57 1.27
C VAL A 270 15.01 2.96 2.60
N GLU A 271 15.58 3.79 3.49
CA GLU A 271 16.00 3.35 4.82
C GLU A 271 14.84 2.73 5.60
N PHE A 272 13.67 3.38 5.59
CA PHE A 272 12.50 2.83 6.26
C PHE A 272 12.10 1.45 5.70
N ASN A 273 11.94 1.36 4.37
CA ASN A 273 11.45 0.15 3.74
C ASN A 273 12.40 -1.04 3.93
N LEU A 274 13.70 -0.81 3.89
CA LEU A 274 14.68 -1.90 4.05
C LEU A 274 14.91 -2.28 5.53
N LEU A 275 14.82 -1.32 6.46
CA LEU A 275 15.18 -1.57 7.86
C LEU A 275 13.97 -1.87 8.75
N TYR A 276 12.79 -1.34 8.44
CA TYR A 276 11.66 -1.34 9.37
C TYR A 276 10.34 -1.83 8.78
N ASP A 277 10.17 -1.79 7.44
CA ASP A 277 8.90 -2.20 6.86
C ASP A 277 8.68 -3.71 6.97
N ARG A 278 7.73 -4.09 7.81
CA ARG A 278 7.40 -5.51 8.05
C ARG A 278 6.96 -6.22 6.78
N GLY A 279 6.23 -5.51 5.90
CA GLY A 279 5.76 -6.08 4.63
C GLY A 279 6.91 -6.40 3.68
N THR A 280 7.86 -5.48 3.51
CA THR A 280 9.07 -5.70 2.71
C THR A 280 9.92 -6.83 3.27
N ILE A 281 10.23 -6.79 4.57
CA ILE A 281 11.06 -7.81 5.24
C ILE A 281 10.40 -9.19 5.14
N PHE A 282 9.11 -9.28 5.45
CA PHE A 282 8.34 -10.52 5.38
C PHE A 282 8.28 -11.06 3.95
N GLY A 283 7.93 -10.22 2.98
CA GLY A 283 7.83 -10.63 1.59
C GLY A 283 9.14 -11.20 1.03
N LEU A 284 10.28 -10.56 1.32
CA LEU A 284 11.60 -11.04 0.91
C LEU A 284 11.96 -12.37 1.59
N LYS A 285 11.66 -12.52 2.88
CA LYS A 285 11.97 -13.74 3.65
C LYS A 285 11.08 -14.93 3.28
N THR A 286 9.87 -14.71 2.79
CA THR A 286 8.91 -15.78 2.45
C THR A 286 8.89 -16.11 0.96
N GLY A 287 9.87 -15.64 0.17
CA GLY A 287 9.97 -15.96 -1.26
C GLY A 287 8.90 -15.27 -2.12
N GLY A 288 8.46 -14.08 -1.73
CA GLY A 288 7.58 -13.24 -2.54
C GLY A 288 8.27 -12.73 -3.80
N ASN A 289 7.49 -12.20 -4.75
CA ASN A 289 8.05 -11.63 -5.98
C ASN A 289 8.91 -10.40 -5.66
N VAL A 290 10.23 -10.54 -5.81
CA VAL A 290 11.22 -9.50 -5.43
C VAL A 290 10.99 -8.21 -6.22
N ALA A 291 10.66 -8.28 -7.51
CA ALA A 291 10.43 -7.12 -8.34
C ALA A 291 9.21 -6.32 -7.86
N SER A 292 8.12 -7.02 -7.51
CA SER A 292 6.91 -6.41 -6.94
C SER A 292 7.19 -5.78 -5.57
N ILE A 293 7.89 -6.49 -4.68
CA ILE A 293 8.21 -5.99 -3.33
C ILE A 293 9.11 -4.75 -3.41
N LEU A 294 10.20 -4.83 -4.18
CA LEU A 294 11.17 -3.73 -4.31
C LEU A 294 10.69 -2.63 -5.28
N SER A 295 9.53 -2.79 -5.90
CA SER A 295 8.91 -1.70 -6.66
C SER A 295 8.64 -0.47 -5.81
N SER A 296 8.48 -0.65 -4.49
CA SER A 296 8.30 0.43 -3.51
C SER A 296 9.49 1.38 -3.42
N MET A 297 10.69 0.96 -3.85
CA MET A 297 11.87 1.83 -3.84
C MET A 297 11.78 2.92 -4.90
N PRO A 298 12.17 4.17 -4.58
CA PRO A 298 12.27 5.24 -5.56
C PRO A 298 13.31 4.90 -6.64
N PRO A 299 13.16 5.44 -7.86
CA PRO A 299 14.12 5.15 -8.95
C PRO A 299 15.50 5.77 -8.70
N LEU A 300 15.55 6.88 -7.97
CA LEU A 300 16.75 7.58 -7.54
C LEU A 300 16.59 8.06 -6.11
N ALA A 301 17.67 7.99 -5.35
CA ALA A 301 17.78 8.50 -3.98
C ALA A 301 19.19 9.02 -3.75
N SER A 302 19.38 9.88 -2.73
CA SER A 302 20.67 10.45 -2.38
C SER A 302 20.90 10.42 -0.87
N TRP A 303 22.17 10.24 -0.50
CA TRP A 303 22.66 10.35 0.86
C TRP A 303 23.82 11.34 0.84
N PRO A 304 23.64 12.55 1.41
CA PRO A 304 24.71 13.56 1.53
C PRO A 304 25.75 13.15 2.55
#